data_cc01424e292f88f70dc3523b569c2191
#
_entry.id   cc01424e292f88f70dc3523b569c2191
#
_cell.length_a   1.000
_cell.length_b   1.000
_cell.length_c   1.000
_cell.angle_alpha   90.00
_cell.angle_beta   90.00
_cell.angle_gamma   90.00
#
_symmetry.space_group_name_H-M   'P 1'
#
loop_
_entity.id
_entity.type
_entity.pdbx_description
1 polymer ?
#
loop_
_entity_poly.entity_id
_entity_poly.type
_entity_poly.pdbx_seq_one_letter_code
_entity_poly.pdbx_strand_id
1 'polypeptide(L)'
;YSLVHKPDQELEQRMDDLIALIGRAQHKDGYLNTYFTVKEKDRRWTDLQEAHELYCAGHMMEAAVAYYEATGKNSLLEIMKRMGDHIYQHFITEKAEGYPGHPEVELALMRMYRATGDKRYQELAAHFINARGVDSDYFKKESDNRGWTVWNMNPDDKEYAQNHLPVREQKEAVGHAVRAVYLYTGMADLAAETDDQSLADACKVLWENITQKRMYITGGIGSTCIGEAFTKDYNLPNDTVYAETCASIGLMFFAAKMRELDMDRKYSDVMEQALYNTVLAGMQLDGKRFFYVNPLEVIPGISGEAVTHKHDLPQRPKWFGCACCPPNVARTLTSIADYAWSEQERTIYSHLFIGGELDRTESCGVKIEVETKYPYDGKVSYRMHTEGSRFTFAVRLPEWCRNESILFNGKEVYTTQKGVSPVSYTHLRAHET
;
A
#
# COMPACT_ATOMS: atom_id res chain seq x y z
N TYR A 1 7.12 -11.83 5.31
CA TYR A 1 5.76 -11.94 5.85
C TYR A 1 5.33 -13.39 6.09
N SER A 2 5.44 -14.32 5.14
CA SER A 2 4.99 -15.71 5.33
C SER A 2 5.67 -16.42 6.52
N LEU A 3 6.93 -16.12 6.83
CA LEU A 3 7.67 -16.67 7.97
C LEU A 3 7.07 -16.30 9.33
N VAL A 4 6.36 -15.17 9.43
CA VAL A 4 5.63 -14.76 10.66
C VAL A 4 4.54 -15.79 11.01
N HIS A 5 3.82 -16.25 9.97
CA HIS A 5 2.68 -17.14 10.17
C HIS A 5 3.04 -18.62 10.14
N LYS A 6 4.09 -18.95 9.38
CA LYS A 6 4.54 -20.34 9.22
C LYS A 6 6.05 -20.39 9.12
N PRO A 7 6.75 -20.77 10.18
CA PRO A 7 8.20 -20.99 10.15
C PRO A 7 8.57 -22.00 9.06
N ASP A 8 9.55 -21.64 8.23
CA ASP A 8 10.07 -22.47 7.14
C ASP A 8 11.58 -22.26 7.04
N GLN A 9 12.34 -23.23 7.54
CA GLN A 9 13.80 -23.15 7.59
C GLN A 9 14.46 -23.11 6.20
N GLU A 10 13.88 -23.79 5.20
CA GLU A 10 14.41 -23.77 3.84
C GLU A 10 14.23 -22.39 3.20
N LEU A 11 13.04 -21.79 3.35
CA LEU A 11 12.77 -20.44 2.88
C LEU A 11 13.66 -19.42 3.59
N GLU A 12 13.81 -19.53 4.91
CA GLU A 12 14.65 -18.62 5.69
C GLU A 12 16.12 -18.72 5.25
N GLN A 13 16.66 -19.94 5.05
CA GLN A 13 18.03 -20.12 4.57
C GLN A 13 18.23 -19.54 3.16
N ARG A 14 17.27 -19.73 2.27
CA ARG A 14 17.32 -19.11 0.93
C ARG A 14 17.33 -17.58 0.99
N MET A 15 16.57 -17.00 1.93
CA MET A 15 16.58 -15.56 2.17
C MET A 15 17.95 -15.11 2.70
N ASP A 16 18.54 -15.81 3.66
CA ASP A 16 19.88 -15.49 4.19
C ASP A 16 20.95 -15.53 3.11
N ASP A 17 20.93 -16.55 2.25
CA ASP A 17 21.87 -16.67 1.14
C ASP A 17 21.72 -15.51 0.13
N LEU A 18 20.49 -15.13 -0.18
CA LEU A 18 20.19 -14.00 -1.06
C LEU A 18 20.62 -12.67 -0.43
N ILE A 19 20.35 -12.47 0.86
CA ILE A 19 20.76 -11.29 1.61
C ILE A 19 22.27 -11.14 1.62
N ALA A 20 23.00 -12.26 1.84
CA ALA A 20 24.46 -12.27 1.77
C ALA A 20 24.98 -11.88 0.36
N LEU A 21 24.28 -12.30 -0.70
CA LEU A 21 24.61 -11.90 -2.08
C LEU A 21 24.36 -10.41 -2.30
N ILE A 22 23.22 -9.89 -1.84
CA ILE A 22 22.86 -8.46 -1.91
C ILE A 22 23.90 -7.62 -1.17
N GLY A 23 24.31 -8.04 0.03
CA GLY A 23 25.34 -7.35 0.82
C GLY A 23 26.68 -7.24 0.10
N ARG A 24 27.08 -8.28 -0.67
CA ARG A 24 28.30 -8.23 -1.48
C ARG A 24 28.18 -7.30 -2.71
N ALA A 25 26.98 -7.05 -3.19
CA ALA A 25 26.72 -6.16 -4.32
C ALA A 25 26.70 -4.67 -3.91
N GLN A 26 26.55 -4.37 -2.62
CA GLN A 26 26.50 -3.01 -2.12
C GLN A 26 27.86 -2.31 -2.22
N HIS A 27 27.87 -1.09 -2.68
CA HIS A 27 29.07 -0.26 -2.74
C HIS A 27 29.53 0.18 -1.35
N LYS A 28 30.80 0.60 -1.24
CA LYS A 28 31.42 1.07 0.02
C LYS A 28 30.73 2.32 0.58
N ASP A 29 30.17 3.15 -0.29
CA ASP A 29 29.42 4.36 0.05
C ASP A 29 27.96 4.07 0.45
N GLY A 30 27.56 2.80 0.52
CA GLY A 30 26.21 2.37 0.86
C GLY A 30 25.26 2.23 -0.32
N TYR A 31 25.60 2.74 -1.50
CA TYR A 31 24.74 2.65 -2.67
C TYR A 31 24.46 1.23 -3.11
N LEU A 32 23.20 0.92 -3.46
CA LEU A 32 22.77 -0.39 -3.90
C LEU A 32 21.78 -0.28 -5.07
N ASN A 33 22.27 -0.50 -6.27
CA ASN A 33 21.47 -0.68 -7.48
C ASN A 33 22.31 -1.38 -8.54
N THR A 34 21.86 -2.51 -9.06
CA THR A 34 22.66 -3.35 -9.96
C THR A 34 22.85 -2.72 -11.34
N TYR A 35 21.82 -2.07 -11.89
CA TYR A 35 21.91 -1.43 -13.20
C TYR A 35 22.98 -0.32 -13.21
N PHE A 36 22.87 0.62 -12.28
CA PHE A 36 23.79 1.74 -12.17
C PHE A 36 25.18 1.34 -11.65
N THR A 37 25.29 0.18 -11.00
CA THR A 37 26.59 -0.38 -10.60
C THR A 37 27.34 -0.98 -11.79
N VAL A 38 26.63 -1.70 -12.67
CA VAL A 38 27.25 -2.52 -13.73
C VAL A 38 27.33 -1.75 -15.05
N LYS A 39 26.28 -0.99 -15.41
CA LYS A 39 26.13 -0.40 -16.74
C LYS A 39 26.32 1.11 -16.80
N GLU A 40 25.77 1.85 -15.83
CA GLU A 40 25.62 3.31 -15.92
C GLU A 40 26.09 4.01 -14.65
N LYS A 41 27.29 3.64 -14.17
CA LYS A 41 27.81 4.11 -12.87
C LYS A 41 27.88 5.62 -12.72
N ASP A 42 28.19 6.34 -13.80
CA ASP A 42 28.35 7.78 -13.80
C ASP A 42 27.00 8.54 -13.93
N ARG A 43 25.88 7.76 -14.02
CA ARG A 43 24.53 8.31 -14.20
C ARG A 43 23.64 8.12 -12.97
N ARG A 44 24.20 7.74 -11.82
CA ARG A 44 23.46 7.63 -10.57
C ARG A 44 22.78 8.94 -10.23
N TRP A 45 21.52 8.88 -9.79
CA TRP A 45 20.70 10.03 -9.36
C TRP A 45 20.48 11.12 -10.44
N THR A 46 20.77 10.86 -11.70
CA THR A 46 20.60 11.84 -12.77
C THR A 46 19.27 11.71 -13.53
N ASP A 47 18.47 10.68 -13.24
CA ASP A 47 17.16 10.45 -13.81
C ASP A 47 16.20 9.90 -12.74
N LEU A 48 15.71 10.80 -11.90
CA LEU A 48 14.77 10.44 -10.84
C LEU A 48 13.37 10.18 -11.39
N GLN A 49 13.03 10.76 -12.57
CA GLN A 49 11.72 10.55 -13.21
C GLN A 49 11.49 9.09 -13.60
N GLU A 50 12.49 8.45 -14.23
CA GLU A 50 12.33 7.16 -14.91
C GLU A 50 13.13 6.01 -14.29
N ALA A 51 14.34 6.28 -13.80
CA ALA A 51 15.33 5.25 -13.51
C ALA A 51 15.06 4.41 -12.24
N HIS A 52 14.05 4.74 -11.46
CA HIS A 52 13.53 3.95 -10.34
C HIS A 52 14.57 3.62 -9.23
N GLU A 53 15.65 4.39 -9.09
CA GLU A 53 16.66 4.13 -8.04
C GLU A 53 16.03 4.19 -6.63
N LEU A 54 15.29 5.28 -6.35
CA LEU A 54 14.59 5.46 -5.07
C LEU A 54 13.44 4.45 -4.86
N TYR A 55 12.71 4.12 -5.92
CA TYR A 55 11.67 3.10 -5.90
C TYR A 55 12.23 1.72 -5.51
N CYS A 56 13.32 1.29 -6.14
CA CYS A 56 13.99 0.05 -5.81
C CYS A 56 14.54 0.05 -4.37
N ALA A 57 15.12 1.18 -3.94
CA ALA A 57 15.57 1.34 -2.56
C ALA A 57 14.41 1.21 -1.56
N GLY A 58 13.25 1.84 -1.85
CA GLY A 58 12.03 1.74 -1.05
C GLY A 58 11.57 0.30 -0.86
N HIS A 59 11.37 -0.44 -1.96
CA HIS A 59 10.98 -1.86 -1.87
C HIS A 59 11.97 -2.74 -1.11
N MET A 60 13.27 -2.47 -1.24
CA MET A 60 14.28 -3.18 -0.47
C MET A 60 14.25 -2.81 1.02
N MET A 61 13.95 -1.56 1.38
CA MET A 61 13.74 -1.12 2.76
C MET A 61 12.51 -1.81 3.36
N GLU A 62 11.39 -1.86 2.62
CA GLU A 62 10.19 -2.61 3.02
C GLU A 62 10.51 -4.09 3.30
N ALA A 63 11.25 -4.74 2.40
CA ALA A 63 11.68 -6.13 2.57
C ALA A 63 12.59 -6.30 3.78
N ALA A 64 13.49 -5.33 4.05
CA ALA A 64 14.42 -5.38 5.17
C ALA A 64 13.70 -5.31 6.52
N VAL A 65 12.73 -4.40 6.65
CA VAL A 65 11.92 -4.32 7.86
C VAL A 65 11.07 -5.57 8.04
N ALA A 66 10.40 -6.05 6.99
CA ALA A 66 9.60 -7.28 7.04
C ALA A 66 10.41 -8.50 7.44
N TYR A 67 11.65 -8.63 6.96
CA TYR A 67 12.54 -9.72 7.33
C TYR A 67 13.00 -9.64 8.78
N TYR A 68 13.32 -8.43 9.25
CA TYR A 68 13.69 -8.19 10.65
C TYR A 68 12.52 -8.50 11.60
N GLU A 69 11.33 -8.02 11.32
CA GLU A 69 10.10 -8.27 12.10
C GLU A 69 9.76 -9.77 12.16
N ALA A 70 9.97 -10.50 11.05
CA ALA A 70 9.63 -11.91 10.96
C ALA A 70 10.65 -12.85 11.65
N THR A 71 11.94 -12.50 11.66
CA THR A 71 13.02 -13.40 12.05
C THR A 71 13.89 -12.89 13.18
N GLY A 72 13.82 -11.60 13.52
CA GLY A 72 14.76 -10.93 14.41
C GLY A 72 16.16 -10.69 13.82
N LYS A 73 16.42 -11.14 12.58
CA LYS A 73 17.72 -10.98 11.92
C LYS A 73 17.81 -9.60 11.26
N ASN A 74 18.87 -8.88 11.54
CA ASN A 74 19.09 -7.50 11.06
C ASN A 74 19.98 -7.39 9.81
N SER A 75 20.41 -8.49 9.21
CA SER A 75 21.38 -8.48 8.11
C SER A 75 20.95 -7.64 6.91
N LEU A 76 19.70 -7.79 6.45
CA LEU A 76 19.17 -6.95 5.36
C LEU A 76 18.89 -5.52 5.84
N LEU A 77 18.43 -5.35 7.07
CA LEU A 77 18.18 -4.04 7.66
C LEU A 77 19.48 -3.20 7.69
N GLU A 78 20.62 -3.80 8.10
CA GLU A 78 21.91 -3.10 8.12
C GLU A 78 22.41 -2.74 6.71
N ILE A 79 22.11 -3.55 5.68
CA ILE A 79 22.39 -3.20 4.29
C ILE A 79 21.55 -1.97 3.90
N MET A 80 20.25 -1.95 4.22
CA MET A 80 19.37 -0.87 3.83
C MET A 80 19.55 0.39 4.68
N LYS A 81 20.04 0.28 5.91
CA LYS A 81 20.50 1.45 6.69
C LYS A 81 21.64 2.17 5.98
N ARG A 82 22.64 1.44 5.46
CA ARG A 82 23.72 2.07 4.68
C ARG A 82 23.22 2.72 3.38
N MET A 83 22.22 2.10 2.72
CA MET A 83 21.59 2.74 1.55
C MET A 83 20.81 4.00 1.97
N GLY A 84 20.10 3.95 3.09
CA GLY A 84 19.42 5.13 3.67
C GLY A 84 20.38 6.25 4.04
N ASP A 85 21.54 5.93 4.63
CA ASP A 85 22.62 6.90 4.91
C ASP A 85 23.15 7.54 3.63
N HIS A 86 23.32 6.75 2.56
CA HIS A 86 23.75 7.25 1.27
C HIS A 86 22.73 8.23 0.65
N ILE A 87 21.43 7.86 0.69
CA ILE A 87 20.35 8.72 0.19
C ILE A 87 20.27 10.01 1.03
N TYR A 88 20.35 9.90 2.35
CA TYR A 88 20.34 11.05 3.26
C TYR A 88 21.51 11.99 3.01
N GLN A 89 22.73 11.44 2.82
CA GLN A 89 23.90 12.21 2.48
C GLN A 89 23.66 13.01 1.18
N HIS A 90 23.15 12.36 0.14
CA HIS A 90 22.93 12.99 -1.16
C HIS A 90 21.87 14.10 -1.11
N PHE A 91 20.66 13.79 -0.62
CA PHE A 91 19.53 14.72 -0.70
C PHE A 91 19.46 15.74 0.44
N ILE A 92 19.89 15.38 1.64
CA ILE A 92 19.79 16.27 2.81
C ILE A 92 21.11 17.01 3.05
N THR A 93 22.23 16.29 3.16
CA THR A 93 23.52 16.89 3.53
C THR A 93 24.12 17.67 2.37
N GLU A 94 24.17 17.08 1.18
CA GLU A 94 24.68 17.70 -0.05
C GLU A 94 23.65 18.60 -0.73
N LYS A 95 22.37 18.51 -0.29
CA LYS A 95 21.25 19.31 -0.79
C LYS A 95 20.99 19.12 -2.28
N ALA A 96 21.16 17.90 -2.79
CA ALA A 96 20.75 17.59 -4.15
C ALA A 96 19.24 17.79 -4.29
N GLU A 97 18.85 18.47 -5.36
CA GLU A 97 17.42 18.67 -5.66
C GLU A 97 16.80 17.38 -6.17
N GLY A 98 15.50 17.19 -5.90
CA GLY A 98 14.70 16.14 -6.49
C GLY A 98 13.86 15.33 -5.54
N TYR A 99 13.05 14.47 -6.15
CA TYR A 99 12.16 13.53 -5.48
C TYR A 99 11.88 12.35 -6.44
N PRO A 100 11.47 11.16 -5.94
CA PRO A 100 11.29 10.00 -6.82
C PRO A 100 10.19 10.25 -7.85
N GLY A 101 10.42 9.91 -9.10
CA GLY A 101 9.37 9.90 -10.12
C GLY A 101 8.27 8.91 -9.78
N HIS A 102 8.64 7.70 -9.34
CA HIS A 102 7.69 6.75 -8.77
C HIS A 102 7.82 6.72 -7.24
N PRO A 103 6.82 7.24 -6.49
CA PRO A 103 6.77 7.12 -5.04
C PRO A 103 6.77 5.65 -4.59
N GLU A 104 7.49 5.37 -3.56
CA GLU A 104 7.58 4.14 -2.78
C GLU A 104 8.52 4.36 -1.61
N VAL A 105 9.62 5.08 -1.85
CA VAL A 105 10.63 5.30 -0.81
C VAL A 105 10.07 6.10 0.37
N GLU A 106 9.09 6.97 0.14
CA GLU A 106 8.46 7.78 1.19
C GLU A 106 7.79 6.89 2.25
N LEU A 107 6.96 5.94 1.82
CA LEU A 107 6.30 5.01 2.75
C LEU A 107 7.29 4.02 3.38
N ALA A 108 8.29 3.58 2.63
CA ALA A 108 9.33 2.69 3.13
C ALA A 108 10.22 3.36 4.20
N LEU A 109 10.56 4.64 4.02
CA LEU A 109 11.29 5.42 4.99
C LEU A 109 10.52 5.60 6.32
N MET A 110 9.22 5.82 6.27
CA MET A 110 8.39 5.86 7.48
C MET A 110 8.40 4.50 8.21
N ARG A 111 8.40 3.41 7.48
CA ARG A 111 8.54 2.08 8.06
C ARG A 111 9.92 1.83 8.65
N MET A 112 11.01 2.26 7.96
CA MET A 112 12.37 2.25 8.50
C MET A 112 12.49 3.05 9.79
N TYR A 113 11.87 4.24 9.84
CA TYR A 113 11.81 5.07 11.05
C TYR A 113 11.20 4.30 12.23
N ARG A 114 10.03 3.68 12.05
CA ARG A 114 9.40 2.91 13.13
C ARG A 114 10.22 1.71 13.58
N ALA A 115 10.85 1.00 12.65
CA ALA A 115 11.65 -0.17 12.96
C ALA A 115 12.97 0.16 13.68
N THR A 116 13.54 1.36 13.45
CA THR A 116 14.88 1.73 13.94
C THR A 116 14.88 2.84 14.97
N GLY A 117 13.83 3.66 15.03
CA GLY A 117 13.79 4.90 15.83
C GLY A 117 14.64 6.05 15.26
N ASP A 118 15.26 5.88 14.08
CA ASP A 118 16.14 6.89 13.49
C ASP A 118 15.34 7.96 12.74
N LYS A 119 15.27 9.15 13.29
CA LYS A 119 14.51 10.29 12.78
C LYS A 119 14.96 10.78 11.40
N ARG A 120 16.17 10.42 10.96
CA ARG A 120 16.66 10.79 9.62
C ARG A 120 15.78 10.20 8.51
N TYR A 121 15.18 9.02 8.75
CA TYR A 121 14.24 8.43 7.78
C TYR A 121 12.94 9.22 7.67
N GLN A 122 12.39 9.68 8.79
CA GLN A 122 11.22 10.57 8.81
C GLN A 122 11.52 11.90 8.12
N GLU A 123 12.69 12.50 8.42
CA GLU A 123 13.14 13.74 7.78
C GLU A 123 13.28 13.60 6.25
N LEU A 124 13.84 12.48 5.79
CA LEU A 124 14.01 12.20 4.36
C LEU A 124 12.65 11.95 3.67
N ALA A 125 11.72 11.23 4.30
CA ALA A 125 10.36 11.06 3.79
C ALA A 125 9.65 12.43 3.66
N ALA A 126 9.74 13.26 4.69
CA ALA A 126 9.19 14.60 4.70
C ALA A 126 9.82 15.48 3.60
N HIS A 127 11.13 15.36 3.36
CA HIS A 127 11.82 16.08 2.30
C HIS A 127 11.22 15.76 0.93
N PHE A 128 11.09 14.49 0.56
CA PHE A 128 10.55 14.09 -0.75
C PHE A 128 9.09 14.48 -0.93
N ILE A 129 8.26 14.29 0.10
CA ILE A 129 6.85 14.68 0.08
C ILE A 129 6.71 16.20 -0.08
N ASN A 130 7.46 16.98 0.69
CA ASN A 130 7.36 18.44 0.68
C ASN A 130 7.97 19.08 -0.57
N ALA A 131 9.00 18.48 -1.17
CA ALA A 131 9.63 18.98 -2.40
C ALA A 131 8.74 18.77 -3.64
N ARG A 132 7.90 17.71 -3.63
CA ARG A 132 7.08 17.34 -4.78
C ARG A 132 6.10 18.44 -5.17
N GLY A 133 6.22 18.87 -6.43
CA GLY A 133 5.33 19.86 -7.05
C GLY A 133 5.60 21.31 -6.64
N VAL A 134 6.57 21.59 -5.76
CA VAL A 134 7.02 22.97 -5.47
C VAL A 134 7.65 23.57 -6.72
N ASP A 135 8.54 22.86 -7.37
CA ASP A 135 8.96 23.11 -8.73
C ASP A 135 8.29 22.10 -9.66
N SER A 136 7.19 22.49 -10.30
CA SER A 136 6.48 21.60 -11.21
C SER A 136 7.26 21.29 -12.49
N ASP A 137 8.29 22.08 -12.82
CA ASP A 137 9.17 21.88 -13.98
C ASP A 137 10.42 21.04 -13.65
N TYR A 138 10.56 20.51 -12.43
CA TYR A 138 11.74 19.77 -12.00
C TYR A 138 12.13 18.66 -12.99
N PHE A 139 11.24 17.76 -13.35
CA PHE A 139 11.54 16.66 -14.28
C PHE A 139 11.85 17.12 -15.69
N LYS A 140 11.29 18.26 -16.14
CA LYS A 140 11.67 18.88 -17.42
C LYS A 140 13.11 19.38 -17.39
N LYS A 141 13.49 20.09 -16.33
CA LYS A 141 14.86 20.56 -16.12
C LYS A 141 15.85 19.40 -16.00
N GLU A 142 15.49 18.36 -15.24
CA GLU A 142 16.29 17.14 -15.12
C GLU A 142 16.48 16.47 -16.50
N SER A 143 15.42 16.31 -17.28
CA SER A 143 15.46 15.71 -18.62
C SER A 143 16.33 16.52 -19.59
N ASP A 144 16.21 17.85 -19.58
CA ASP A 144 17.00 18.73 -20.45
C ASP A 144 18.50 18.66 -20.12
N ASN A 145 18.85 18.43 -18.84
CA ASN A 145 20.23 18.39 -18.36
C ASN A 145 20.91 17.03 -18.55
N ARG A 146 20.17 15.92 -18.52
CA ARG A 146 20.78 14.57 -18.49
C ARG A 146 21.24 14.02 -19.85
N GLY A 147 20.58 14.39 -20.94
CA GLY A 147 20.94 13.96 -22.30
C GLY A 147 20.77 12.46 -22.58
N TRP A 148 20.05 11.73 -21.72
CA TRP A 148 19.74 10.30 -21.86
C TRP A 148 18.38 9.97 -21.19
N THR A 149 17.80 8.82 -21.48
CA THR A 149 16.49 8.41 -20.94
C THR A 149 16.43 6.88 -20.86
N VAL A 150 15.63 6.36 -19.95
CA VAL A 150 15.36 4.91 -19.81
C VAL A 150 14.18 4.51 -20.70
N TRP A 151 13.07 5.23 -20.63
CA TRP A 151 11.82 4.91 -21.33
C TRP A 151 11.27 6.03 -22.20
N ASN A 152 11.96 7.17 -22.26
CA ASN A 152 11.53 8.33 -23.03
C ASN A 152 10.16 8.85 -22.58
N MET A 153 9.95 8.93 -21.28
CA MET A 153 8.74 9.51 -20.71
C MET A 153 8.65 11.00 -21.08
N ASN A 154 7.42 11.50 -21.19
CA ASN A 154 7.19 12.92 -21.41
C ASN A 154 7.47 13.71 -20.12
N PRO A 155 8.54 14.53 -20.05
CA PRO A 155 8.84 15.29 -18.83
C PRO A 155 7.92 16.51 -18.63
N ASP A 156 7.12 16.87 -19.64
CA ASP A 156 6.12 17.94 -19.54
C ASP A 156 4.77 17.45 -18.96
N ASP A 157 4.57 16.13 -18.82
CA ASP A 157 3.40 15.55 -18.18
C ASP A 157 3.55 15.59 -16.64
N LYS A 158 3.18 16.73 -16.07
CA LYS A 158 3.30 16.99 -14.63
C LYS A 158 2.29 16.22 -13.79
N GLU A 159 1.17 15.80 -14.36
CA GLU A 159 0.18 15.00 -13.65
C GLU A 159 0.63 13.55 -13.47
N TYR A 160 1.39 13.01 -14.43
CA TYR A 160 1.80 11.62 -14.44
C TYR A 160 2.50 11.17 -13.14
N ALA A 161 3.39 12.01 -12.61
CA ALA A 161 4.13 11.77 -11.36
C ALA A 161 3.63 12.63 -10.17
N GLN A 162 2.41 13.17 -10.24
CA GLN A 162 1.78 13.99 -9.20
C GLN A 162 2.62 15.22 -8.79
N ASN A 163 3.35 15.83 -9.73
CA ASN A 163 4.17 17.01 -9.48
C ASN A 163 3.62 18.31 -10.10
N HIS A 164 2.34 18.31 -10.52
CA HIS A 164 1.67 19.47 -11.11
C HIS A 164 1.43 20.59 -10.10
N LEU A 165 1.29 20.27 -8.81
CA LEU A 165 1.10 21.18 -7.68
C LEU A 165 1.77 20.63 -6.43
N PRO A 166 2.13 21.48 -5.44
CA PRO A 166 2.53 21.01 -4.12
C PRO A 166 1.47 20.07 -3.54
N VAL A 167 1.89 19.01 -2.86
CA VAL A 167 0.98 17.92 -2.42
C VAL A 167 -0.21 18.42 -1.58
N ARG A 168 -0.02 19.48 -0.78
CA ARG A 168 -1.10 20.06 0.04
C ARG A 168 -2.12 20.87 -0.75
N GLU A 169 -1.81 21.22 -1.99
CA GLU A 169 -2.69 22.00 -2.86
C GLU A 169 -3.47 21.10 -3.84
N GLN A 170 -3.09 19.82 -3.94
CA GLN A 170 -3.75 18.87 -4.83
C GLN A 170 -5.17 18.57 -4.33
N LYS A 171 -6.14 18.62 -5.25
CA LYS A 171 -7.57 18.39 -4.96
C LYS A 171 -8.13 17.17 -5.68
N GLU A 172 -7.41 16.68 -6.67
CA GLU A 172 -7.81 15.57 -7.53
C GLU A 172 -6.68 14.56 -7.64
N ALA A 173 -7.02 13.28 -7.66
CA ALA A 173 -6.08 12.20 -7.92
C ALA A 173 -5.84 12.11 -9.44
N VAL A 174 -4.66 12.47 -9.89
CA VAL A 174 -4.30 12.53 -11.31
C VAL A 174 -3.12 11.65 -11.64
N GLY A 175 -2.88 11.42 -12.92
CA GLY A 175 -1.74 10.69 -13.44
C GLY A 175 -1.76 9.21 -13.11
N HIS A 176 -0.58 8.60 -13.06
CA HIS A 176 -0.43 7.16 -12.85
C HIS A 176 -0.99 6.73 -11.49
N ALA A 177 -1.94 5.78 -11.50
CA ALA A 177 -2.73 5.46 -10.32
C ALA A 177 -1.89 4.85 -9.18
N VAL A 178 -0.93 3.97 -9.48
CA VAL A 178 -0.05 3.37 -8.45
C VAL A 178 0.83 4.43 -7.81
N ARG A 179 1.45 5.31 -8.62
CA ARG A 179 2.26 6.43 -8.10
C ARG A 179 1.46 7.30 -7.14
N ALA A 180 0.22 7.62 -7.50
CA ALA A 180 -0.66 8.43 -6.69
C ALA A 180 -0.94 7.79 -5.33
N VAL A 181 -1.45 6.56 -5.30
CA VAL A 181 -1.82 5.92 -4.01
C VAL A 181 -0.61 5.56 -3.14
N TYR A 182 0.57 5.32 -3.73
CA TYR A 182 1.80 5.14 -2.96
C TYR A 182 2.27 6.45 -2.32
N LEU A 183 2.23 7.55 -3.08
CA LEU A 183 2.48 8.89 -2.54
C LEU A 183 1.52 9.21 -1.39
N TYR A 184 0.22 9.02 -1.61
CA TYR A 184 -0.81 9.34 -0.61
C TYR A 184 -0.69 8.45 0.63
N THR A 185 -0.22 7.21 0.48
CA THR A 185 0.13 6.34 1.62
C THR A 185 1.24 6.95 2.46
N GLY A 186 2.34 7.39 1.83
CA GLY A 186 3.45 8.05 2.51
C GLY A 186 3.03 9.38 3.15
N MET A 187 2.18 10.16 2.46
CA MET A 187 1.64 11.42 2.99
C MET A 187 0.80 11.18 4.26
N ALA A 188 -0.14 10.23 4.21
CA ALA A 188 -1.00 9.91 5.35
C ALA A 188 -0.19 9.37 6.54
N ASP A 189 0.81 8.56 6.27
CA ASP A 189 1.71 8.00 7.27
C ASP A 189 2.55 9.08 7.97
N LEU A 190 3.12 10.01 7.19
CA LEU A 190 3.86 11.16 7.72
C LEU A 190 2.94 12.09 8.51
N ALA A 191 1.73 12.36 7.99
CA ALA A 191 0.76 13.21 8.67
C ALA A 191 0.38 12.68 10.06
N ALA A 192 0.15 11.37 10.16
CA ALA A 192 -0.17 10.71 11.43
C ALA A 192 1.00 10.78 12.44
N GLU A 193 2.23 10.59 11.97
CA GLU A 193 3.42 10.58 12.81
C GLU A 193 3.84 11.98 13.30
N THR A 194 3.52 13.01 12.52
CA THR A 194 3.95 14.40 12.80
C THR A 194 2.81 15.32 13.27
N ASP A 195 1.60 14.81 13.40
CA ASP A 195 0.38 15.60 13.67
C ASP A 195 0.19 16.74 12.64
N ASP A 196 0.62 16.55 11.37
CA ASP A 196 0.48 17.57 10.32
C ASP A 196 -0.95 17.58 9.77
N GLN A 197 -1.78 18.44 10.35
CA GLN A 197 -3.18 18.58 9.96
C GLN A 197 -3.34 19.00 8.50
N SER A 198 -2.45 19.83 7.96
CA SER A 198 -2.53 20.32 6.58
C SER A 198 -2.31 19.20 5.56
N LEU A 199 -1.41 18.28 5.89
CA LEU A 199 -1.14 17.10 5.08
C LEU A 199 -2.28 16.07 5.21
N ALA A 200 -2.81 15.88 6.44
CA ALA A 200 -3.98 15.05 6.69
C ALA A 200 -5.21 15.51 5.92
N ASP A 201 -5.46 16.83 5.87
CA ASP A 201 -6.59 17.42 5.13
C ASP A 201 -6.44 17.21 3.61
N ALA A 202 -5.23 17.35 3.05
CA ALA A 202 -4.97 17.02 1.66
C ALA A 202 -5.24 15.53 1.37
N CYS A 203 -4.81 14.63 2.24
CA CYS A 203 -5.10 13.19 2.13
C CYS A 203 -6.61 12.91 2.13
N LYS A 204 -7.39 13.57 3.00
CA LYS A 204 -8.86 13.41 3.04
C LYS A 204 -9.51 13.87 1.73
N VAL A 205 -9.11 15.00 1.18
CA VAL A 205 -9.63 15.50 -0.11
C VAL A 205 -9.33 14.54 -1.25
N LEU A 206 -8.10 14.02 -1.32
CA LEU A 206 -7.69 13.06 -2.35
C LEU A 206 -8.40 11.70 -2.18
N TRP A 207 -8.58 11.25 -0.94
CA TRP A 207 -9.37 10.05 -0.63
C TRP A 207 -10.81 10.17 -1.14
N GLU A 208 -11.48 11.28 -0.85
CA GLU A 208 -12.85 11.53 -1.30
C GLU A 208 -12.95 11.62 -2.82
N ASN A 209 -11.98 12.28 -3.47
CA ASN A 209 -11.95 12.35 -4.93
C ASN A 209 -11.82 10.95 -5.55
N ILE A 210 -10.92 10.10 -5.04
CA ILE A 210 -10.75 8.73 -5.53
C ILE A 210 -12.04 7.94 -5.31
N THR A 211 -12.48 7.83 -4.06
CA THR A 211 -13.51 6.84 -3.67
C THR A 211 -14.91 7.22 -4.09
N GLN A 212 -15.21 8.52 -4.23
CA GLN A 212 -16.53 9.01 -4.62
C GLN A 212 -16.69 9.24 -6.11
N LYS A 213 -15.57 9.36 -6.87
CA LYS A 213 -15.66 9.81 -8.26
C LYS A 213 -14.81 9.02 -9.26
N ARG A 214 -13.73 8.36 -8.81
CA ARG A 214 -12.72 7.74 -9.70
C ARG A 214 -12.45 6.27 -9.42
N MET A 215 -13.21 5.67 -8.51
CA MET A 215 -13.13 4.25 -8.16
C MET A 215 -14.27 3.47 -8.83
N TYR A 216 -13.94 2.33 -9.37
CA TYR A 216 -14.90 1.37 -9.90
C TYR A 216 -15.58 0.57 -8.79
N ILE A 217 -16.74 -0.03 -9.10
CA ILE A 217 -17.50 -0.87 -8.17
C ILE A 217 -16.68 -2.05 -7.62
N THR A 218 -15.62 -2.44 -8.28
CA THR A 218 -14.70 -3.51 -7.84
C THR A 218 -13.60 -3.03 -6.90
N GLY A 219 -13.56 -1.74 -6.55
CA GLY A 219 -12.42 -1.14 -5.85
C GLY A 219 -11.20 -0.91 -6.75
N GLY A 220 -11.35 -1.09 -8.07
CA GLY A 220 -10.34 -0.76 -9.06
C GLY A 220 -10.23 0.74 -9.27
N ILE A 221 -9.03 1.24 -9.57
CA ILE A 221 -8.74 2.63 -9.89
C ILE A 221 -7.81 2.72 -11.09
N GLY A 222 -7.88 3.86 -11.81
CA GLY A 222 -7.17 4.04 -13.08
C GLY A 222 -8.03 3.64 -14.27
N SER A 223 -8.55 4.63 -15.01
CA SER A 223 -9.56 4.41 -16.05
C SER A 223 -8.99 4.31 -17.45
N THR A 224 -7.69 4.54 -17.64
CA THR A 224 -7.05 4.49 -18.96
C THR A 224 -5.72 3.76 -18.94
N CYS A 225 -5.43 3.03 -20.03
CA CYS A 225 -4.12 2.44 -20.26
C CYS A 225 -3.06 3.47 -20.67
N ILE A 226 -3.47 4.68 -21.07
CA ILE A 226 -2.53 5.74 -21.39
C ILE A 226 -1.99 6.30 -20.08
N GLY A 227 -0.71 6.04 -19.83
CA GLY A 227 -0.07 6.41 -18.57
C GLY A 227 -0.56 5.63 -17.34
N GLU A 228 -1.35 4.55 -17.52
CA GLU A 228 -1.89 3.73 -16.41
C GLU A 228 -2.63 4.60 -15.38
N ALA A 229 -3.43 5.56 -15.88
CA ALA A 229 -3.77 6.77 -15.18
C ALA A 229 -5.24 6.91 -14.79
N PHE A 230 -5.48 7.81 -13.84
CA PHE A 230 -6.79 8.39 -13.62
C PHE A 230 -7.19 9.24 -14.83
N THR A 231 -8.51 9.36 -15.03
CA THR A 231 -9.09 10.34 -15.96
C THR A 231 -9.98 11.30 -15.18
N LYS A 232 -10.93 11.97 -15.86
CA LYS A 232 -11.84 12.93 -15.23
C LYS A 232 -12.83 12.25 -14.29
N ASP A 233 -13.37 13.01 -13.35
CA ASP A 233 -14.40 12.55 -12.43
C ASP A 233 -15.55 11.86 -13.19
N TYR A 234 -15.98 10.70 -12.68
CA TYR A 234 -17.06 9.85 -13.22
C TYR A 234 -16.81 9.27 -14.62
N ASN A 235 -15.62 9.43 -15.19
CA ASN A 235 -15.25 8.76 -16.43
C ASN A 235 -14.69 7.36 -16.12
N LEU A 236 -15.60 6.39 -16.06
CA LEU A 236 -15.35 5.01 -15.63
C LEU A 236 -15.82 4.01 -16.71
N PRO A 237 -15.18 3.99 -17.91
CA PRO A 237 -15.53 3.03 -18.96
C PRO A 237 -15.23 1.60 -18.51
N ASN A 238 -16.08 0.62 -18.89
CA ASN A 238 -15.95 -0.77 -18.48
C ASN A 238 -14.97 -1.56 -19.35
N ASP A 239 -14.93 -1.26 -20.64
CA ASP A 239 -14.20 -1.98 -21.69
C ASP A 239 -12.75 -1.51 -21.87
N THR A 240 -12.46 -0.26 -21.51
CA THR A 240 -11.13 0.34 -21.63
C THR A 240 -10.49 0.66 -20.29
N VAL A 241 -11.11 0.21 -19.19
CA VAL A 241 -10.56 0.35 -17.84
C VAL A 241 -9.17 -0.26 -17.74
N TYR A 242 -8.30 0.39 -16.99
CA TYR A 242 -7.00 -0.19 -16.65
C TYR A 242 -7.08 -0.97 -15.34
N ALA A 243 -7.49 -0.32 -14.25
CA ALA A 243 -7.68 -0.93 -12.93
C ALA A 243 -6.55 -1.91 -12.58
N GLU A 244 -5.33 -1.40 -12.55
CA GLU A 244 -4.14 -2.19 -12.24
C GLU A 244 -4.26 -2.84 -10.87
N THR A 245 -3.88 -4.11 -10.77
CA THR A 245 -3.89 -4.84 -9.49
C THR A 245 -3.05 -4.12 -8.43
N CYS A 246 -1.87 -3.56 -8.79
CA CYS A 246 -1.06 -2.79 -7.85
C CYS A 246 -1.74 -1.50 -7.38
N ALA A 247 -2.55 -0.86 -8.23
CA ALA A 247 -3.26 0.35 -7.86
C ALA A 247 -4.33 0.07 -6.79
N SER A 248 -5.07 -1.04 -6.92
CA SER A 248 -6.03 -1.47 -5.90
C SER A 248 -5.35 -1.88 -4.59
N ILE A 249 -4.18 -2.53 -4.66
CA ILE A 249 -3.36 -2.83 -3.47
C ILE A 249 -2.86 -1.54 -2.82
N GLY A 250 -2.35 -0.59 -3.60
CA GLY A 250 -1.93 0.71 -3.09
C GLY A 250 -3.08 1.50 -2.47
N LEU A 251 -4.31 1.38 -3.01
CA LEU A 251 -5.51 1.94 -2.38
C LEU A 251 -5.79 1.30 -1.01
N MET A 252 -5.55 -0.01 -0.85
CA MET A 252 -5.63 -0.67 0.47
C MET A 252 -4.58 -0.11 1.44
N PHE A 253 -3.35 0.16 0.99
CA PHE A 253 -2.29 0.76 1.81
C PHE A 253 -2.67 2.18 2.25
N PHE A 254 -3.17 2.98 1.32
CA PHE A 254 -3.66 4.32 1.61
C PHE A 254 -4.83 4.27 2.60
N ALA A 255 -5.80 3.38 2.41
CA ALA A 255 -6.91 3.16 3.33
C ALA A 255 -6.44 2.82 4.75
N ALA A 256 -5.42 1.96 4.89
CA ALA A 256 -4.86 1.60 6.18
C ALA A 256 -4.28 2.82 6.89
N LYS A 257 -3.55 3.70 6.17
CA LYS A 257 -2.96 4.90 6.75
C LYS A 257 -3.99 6.00 7.03
N MET A 258 -5.01 6.14 6.20
CA MET A 258 -6.13 7.02 6.48
C MET A 258 -6.89 6.63 7.75
N ARG A 259 -6.99 5.32 8.04
CA ARG A 259 -7.59 4.81 9.27
C ARG A 259 -6.78 5.18 10.52
N GLU A 260 -5.46 5.33 10.41
CA GLU A 260 -4.62 5.82 11.50
C GLU A 260 -4.89 7.31 11.81
N LEU A 261 -5.29 8.11 10.80
CA LEU A 261 -5.68 9.51 10.96
C LEU A 261 -7.10 9.69 11.50
N ASP A 262 -8.01 8.79 11.11
CA ASP A 262 -9.42 8.87 11.44
C ASP A 262 -10.05 7.48 11.45
N MET A 263 -10.41 6.96 12.61
CA MET A 263 -10.95 5.62 12.80
C MET A 263 -12.39 5.52 12.28
N ASP A 264 -12.55 5.60 10.94
CA ASP A 264 -13.85 5.45 10.26
C ASP A 264 -13.89 4.16 9.42
N ARG A 265 -15.06 3.48 9.44
CA ARG A 265 -15.32 2.27 8.65
C ARG A 265 -15.11 2.45 7.15
N LYS A 266 -15.36 3.66 6.61
CA LYS A 266 -15.25 3.96 5.17
C LYS A 266 -13.92 3.53 4.56
N TYR A 267 -12.83 3.61 5.32
CA TYR A 267 -11.52 3.14 4.88
C TYR A 267 -11.45 1.62 4.77
N SER A 268 -11.99 0.93 5.78
CA SER A 268 -12.02 -0.54 5.79
C SER A 268 -13.06 -1.11 4.81
N ASP A 269 -14.15 -0.40 4.53
CA ASP A 269 -15.15 -0.79 3.53
C ASP A 269 -14.54 -0.76 2.11
N VAL A 270 -13.78 0.29 1.77
CA VAL A 270 -13.05 0.39 0.50
C VAL A 270 -11.95 -0.67 0.42
N MET A 271 -11.22 -0.88 1.51
CA MET A 271 -10.18 -1.91 1.59
C MET A 271 -10.77 -3.31 1.31
N GLU A 272 -11.88 -3.64 1.93
CA GLU A 272 -12.60 -4.90 1.74
C GLU A 272 -13.07 -5.06 0.28
N GLN A 273 -13.64 -3.99 -0.30
CA GLN A 273 -14.10 -3.97 -1.67
C GLN A 273 -12.96 -4.22 -2.66
N ALA A 274 -11.82 -3.53 -2.50
CA ALA A 274 -10.63 -3.73 -3.32
C ALA A 274 -10.06 -5.14 -3.16
N LEU A 275 -9.94 -5.64 -1.92
CA LEU A 275 -9.39 -6.95 -1.62
C LEU A 275 -10.19 -8.07 -2.29
N TYR A 276 -11.50 -8.15 -1.98
CA TYR A 276 -12.33 -9.29 -2.45
C TYR A 276 -12.67 -9.25 -3.93
N ASN A 277 -12.53 -8.11 -4.58
CA ASN A 277 -12.81 -8.00 -6.01
C ASN A 277 -11.50 -7.85 -6.83
N THR A 278 -10.97 -6.64 -7.01
CA THR A 278 -9.85 -6.42 -7.95
C THR A 278 -8.60 -7.21 -7.55
N VAL A 279 -8.22 -7.21 -6.27
CA VAL A 279 -6.96 -7.86 -5.84
C VAL A 279 -7.04 -9.37 -5.95
N LEU A 280 -8.05 -10.01 -5.34
CA LEU A 280 -8.20 -11.47 -5.41
C LEU A 280 -8.62 -11.94 -6.80
N ALA A 281 -9.48 -11.20 -7.50
CA ALA A 281 -9.83 -11.52 -8.88
C ALA A 281 -8.65 -11.38 -9.85
N GLY A 282 -7.66 -10.57 -9.52
CA GLY A 282 -6.41 -10.50 -10.27
C GLY A 282 -5.67 -11.83 -10.34
N MET A 283 -5.82 -12.71 -9.35
CA MET A 283 -5.13 -14.00 -9.28
C MET A 283 -6.06 -15.16 -9.66
N GLN A 284 -5.56 -16.13 -10.43
CA GLN A 284 -6.25 -17.39 -10.66
C GLN A 284 -6.25 -18.24 -9.38
N LEU A 285 -7.28 -19.08 -9.18
CA LEU A 285 -7.43 -19.87 -7.96
C LEU A 285 -6.23 -20.79 -7.64
N ASP A 286 -5.48 -21.23 -8.65
CA ASP A 286 -4.27 -22.03 -8.47
C ASP A 286 -2.99 -21.20 -8.22
N GLY A 287 -3.11 -19.85 -8.19
CA GLY A 287 -2.01 -18.92 -7.96
C GLY A 287 -0.96 -18.85 -9.07
N LYS A 288 -1.23 -19.39 -10.27
CA LYS A 288 -0.22 -19.51 -11.35
C LYS A 288 -0.39 -18.52 -12.49
N ARG A 289 -1.48 -17.78 -12.53
CA ARG A 289 -1.80 -16.79 -13.54
C ARG A 289 -2.40 -15.57 -12.91
N PHE A 290 -2.13 -14.39 -13.49
CA PHE A 290 -2.50 -13.12 -12.91
C PHE A 290 -3.00 -12.15 -13.97
N PHE A 291 -3.88 -11.23 -13.58
CA PHE A 291 -4.13 -10.01 -14.32
C PHE A 291 -3.22 -8.89 -13.79
N TYR A 292 -2.66 -8.14 -14.71
CA TYR A 292 -2.10 -6.82 -14.46
C TYR A 292 -3.26 -5.81 -14.46
N VAL A 293 -4.00 -5.79 -15.56
CA VAL A 293 -5.21 -5.00 -15.81
C VAL A 293 -6.44 -5.85 -15.50
N ASN A 294 -7.42 -5.27 -14.82
CA ASN A 294 -8.65 -5.96 -14.44
C ASN A 294 -9.86 -5.37 -15.18
N PRO A 295 -10.20 -5.89 -16.35
CA PRO A 295 -11.34 -5.41 -17.14
C PRO A 295 -12.67 -5.69 -16.43
N LEU A 296 -13.64 -4.78 -16.59
CA LEU A 296 -15.02 -4.99 -16.16
C LEU A 296 -15.86 -5.60 -17.27
N GLU A 297 -15.45 -5.42 -18.51
CA GLU A 297 -16.12 -5.95 -19.68
C GLU A 297 -15.11 -6.57 -20.63
N VAL A 298 -15.38 -7.78 -21.10
CA VAL A 298 -14.58 -8.48 -22.11
C VAL A 298 -15.41 -8.61 -23.36
N ILE A 299 -14.96 -8.00 -24.48
CA ILE A 299 -15.67 -8.00 -25.75
C ILE A 299 -15.03 -9.03 -26.69
N PRO A 300 -15.75 -10.13 -27.03
CA PRO A 300 -15.20 -11.17 -27.92
C PRO A 300 -14.71 -10.62 -29.26
N GLY A 301 -13.47 -10.96 -29.64
CA GLY A 301 -12.82 -10.51 -30.87
C GLY A 301 -12.30 -9.06 -30.84
N ILE A 302 -12.39 -8.37 -29.68
CA ILE A 302 -11.87 -7.02 -29.48
C ILE A 302 -10.87 -6.99 -28.34
N SER A 303 -11.26 -7.47 -27.15
CA SER A 303 -10.39 -7.50 -25.97
C SER A 303 -9.14 -8.34 -26.22
N GLY A 304 -7.97 -7.75 -25.97
CA GLY A 304 -6.65 -8.33 -26.25
C GLY A 304 -6.19 -8.27 -27.72
N GLU A 305 -7.06 -7.90 -28.66
CA GLU A 305 -6.77 -7.90 -30.09
C GLU A 305 -6.73 -6.50 -30.71
N ALA A 306 -7.78 -5.71 -30.51
CA ALA A 306 -7.85 -4.35 -31.06
C ALA A 306 -6.84 -3.41 -30.38
N VAL A 307 -6.30 -2.44 -31.13
CA VAL A 307 -5.27 -1.50 -30.66
C VAL A 307 -5.69 -0.79 -29.37
N THR A 308 -6.96 -0.40 -29.27
CA THR A 308 -7.52 0.29 -28.09
C THR A 308 -7.77 -0.63 -26.89
N HIS A 309 -7.75 -1.96 -27.08
CA HIS A 309 -8.08 -2.97 -26.08
C HIS A 309 -6.97 -4.01 -25.89
N LYS A 310 -5.75 -3.75 -26.36
CA LYS A 310 -4.62 -4.70 -26.20
C LYS A 310 -4.27 -4.99 -24.74
N HIS A 311 -4.52 -4.05 -23.84
CA HIS A 311 -4.28 -4.17 -22.42
C HIS A 311 -5.37 -5.02 -21.72
N ASP A 312 -6.55 -5.09 -22.31
CA ASP A 312 -7.72 -5.78 -21.79
C ASP A 312 -7.68 -7.26 -22.18
N LEU A 313 -6.97 -8.07 -21.40
CA LEU A 313 -6.79 -9.50 -21.71
C LEU A 313 -8.00 -10.31 -21.21
N PRO A 314 -8.60 -11.18 -22.08
CA PRO A 314 -9.74 -12.00 -21.67
C PRO A 314 -9.36 -13.16 -20.74
N GLN A 315 -8.06 -13.44 -20.58
CA GLN A 315 -7.53 -14.50 -19.73
C GLN A 315 -6.27 -14.06 -19.00
N ARG A 316 -6.13 -14.49 -17.74
CA ARG A 316 -4.92 -14.23 -16.95
C ARG A 316 -3.71 -14.89 -17.58
N PRO A 317 -2.65 -14.15 -17.96
CA PRO A 317 -1.42 -14.72 -18.46
C PRO A 317 -0.56 -15.32 -17.35
N LYS A 318 0.42 -16.16 -17.74
CA LYS A 318 1.41 -16.72 -16.78
C LYS A 318 2.46 -15.70 -16.36
N TRP A 319 2.72 -14.71 -17.20
CA TRP A 319 3.77 -13.72 -16.98
C TRP A 319 3.48 -12.43 -17.74
N PHE A 320 4.12 -11.36 -17.31
CA PHE A 320 4.10 -10.03 -17.94
C PHE A 320 5.52 -9.55 -18.20
N GLY A 321 5.69 -8.58 -19.09
CA GLY A 321 6.95 -7.89 -19.31
C GLY A 321 7.43 -7.10 -18.06
N CYS A 322 6.47 -6.57 -17.29
CA CYS A 322 6.69 -6.02 -15.95
C CYS A 322 5.97 -6.90 -14.91
N ALA A 323 6.68 -7.35 -13.89
CA ALA A 323 6.18 -8.31 -12.91
C ALA A 323 5.91 -7.66 -11.53
N CYS A 324 5.30 -6.47 -11.47
CA CYS A 324 4.98 -5.81 -10.22
C CYS A 324 3.77 -6.45 -9.49
N CYS A 325 2.70 -6.79 -10.21
CA CYS A 325 1.45 -7.25 -9.62
C CYS A 325 1.54 -8.60 -8.89
N PRO A 326 2.14 -9.68 -9.44
CA PRO A 326 2.23 -10.96 -8.72
C PRO A 326 2.93 -10.88 -7.36
N PRO A 327 4.14 -10.29 -7.21
CA PRO A 327 4.76 -10.15 -5.91
C PRO A 327 4.01 -9.20 -4.98
N ASN A 328 3.34 -8.17 -5.52
CA ASN A 328 2.52 -7.27 -4.72
C ASN A 328 1.30 -7.99 -4.12
N VAL A 329 0.62 -8.84 -4.90
CA VAL A 329 -0.45 -9.73 -4.39
C VAL A 329 0.11 -10.66 -3.31
N ALA A 330 1.26 -11.29 -3.57
CA ALA A 330 1.88 -12.21 -2.61
C ALA A 330 2.20 -11.51 -1.27
N ARG A 331 2.82 -10.32 -1.30
CA ARG A 331 3.10 -9.56 -0.06
C ARG A 331 1.82 -9.15 0.67
N THR A 332 0.80 -8.69 -0.04
CA THR A 332 -0.47 -8.26 0.55
C THR A 332 -1.19 -9.40 1.23
N LEU A 333 -1.31 -10.57 0.59
CA LEU A 333 -1.98 -11.72 1.17
C LEU A 333 -1.22 -12.30 2.37
N THR A 334 0.11 -12.28 2.35
CA THR A 334 0.92 -12.78 3.46
C THR A 334 1.05 -11.79 4.63
N SER A 335 0.65 -10.54 4.44
CA SER A 335 0.55 -9.51 5.50
C SER A 335 -0.89 -9.08 5.79
N ILE A 336 -1.89 -9.86 5.35
CA ILE A 336 -3.30 -9.45 5.45
C ILE A 336 -3.76 -9.21 6.89
N ALA A 337 -3.12 -9.84 7.86
CA ALA A 337 -3.41 -9.64 9.27
C ALA A 337 -3.17 -8.18 9.71
N ASP A 338 -2.17 -7.50 9.15
CA ASP A 338 -1.83 -6.10 9.46
C ASP A 338 -2.93 -5.12 9.01
N TYR A 339 -3.75 -5.53 8.03
CA TYR A 339 -4.89 -4.78 7.54
C TYR A 339 -6.20 -5.18 8.22
N ALA A 340 -6.31 -6.45 8.63
CA ALA A 340 -7.50 -6.99 9.28
C ALA A 340 -7.66 -6.51 10.73
N TRP A 341 -6.56 -6.16 11.38
CA TRP A 341 -6.54 -5.80 12.79
C TRP A 341 -5.75 -4.52 13.03
N SER A 342 -6.15 -3.79 14.07
CA SER A 342 -5.30 -2.78 14.69
C SER A 342 -5.51 -2.75 16.20
N GLU A 343 -4.58 -2.14 16.92
CA GLU A 343 -4.64 -1.96 18.36
C GLU A 343 -4.28 -0.52 18.68
N GLN A 344 -5.08 0.11 19.55
CA GLN A 344 -4.80 1.42 20.10
C GLN A 344 -5.08 1.39 21.60
N GLU A 345 -4.08 1.68 22.42
CA GLU A 345 -4.14 1.53 23.86
C GLU A 345 -4.53 0.10 24.26
N ARG A 346 -5.72 -0.11 24.80
CA ARG A 346 -6.29 -1.42 25.11
C ARG A 346 -7.55 -1.73 24.32
N THR A 347 -7.69 -1.15 23.14
CA THR A 347 -8.77 -1.42 22.20
C THR A 347 -8.23 -2.19 21.02
N ILE A 348 -8.79 -3.37 20.76
CA ILE A 348 -8.50 -4.21 19.58
C ILE A 348 -9.62 -3.97 18.57
N TYR A 349 -9.27 -3.59 17.36
CA TYR A 349 -10.21 -3.34 16.28
C TYR A 349 -10.18 -4.47 15.26
N SER A 350 -11.36 -5.03 14.94
CA SER A 350 -11.58 -5.96 13.84
C SER A 350 -12.09 -5.20 12.61
N HIS A 351 -11.25 -5.10 11.59
CA HIS A 351 -11.51 -4.32 10.37
C HIS A 351 -12.00 -5.17 9.21
N LEU A 352 -11.35 -6.34 8.99
CA LEU A 352 -11.72 -7.29 7.96
C LEU A 352 -12.11 -8.62 8.61
N PHE A 353 -13.13 -9.26 8.08
CA PHE A 353 -13.69 -10.50 8.63
C PHE A 353 -12.97 -11.73 8.05
N ILE A 354 -11.75 -11.96 8.51
CA ILE A 354 -10.89 -13.05 8.06
C ILE A 354 -10.74 -14.06 9.19
N GLY A 355 -10.99 -15.34 8.89
CA GLY A 355 -10.82 -16.44 9.84
C GLY A 355 -9.36 -16.66 10.21
N GLY A 356 -9.11 -16.97 11.48
CA GLY A 356 -7.75 -17.20 12.00
C GLY A 356 -7.65 -16.96 13.50
N GLU A 357 -6.43 -16.76 13.96
CA GLU A 357 -6.10 -16.51 15.37
C GLU A 357 -5.29 -15.22 15.50
N LEU A 358 -5.66 -14.39 16.49
CA LEU A 358 -4.94 -13.19 16.87
C LEU A 358 -4.45 -13.34 18.31
N ASP A 359 -3.13 -13.30 18.52
CA ASP A 359 -2.54 -13.30 19.84
C ASP A 359 -2.17 -11.86 20.26
N ARG A 360 -2.81 -11.39 21.33
CA ARG A 360 -2.56 -10.11 21.99
C ARG A 360 -2.40 -10.32 23.50
N THR A 361 -1.80 -11.45 23.87
CA THR A 361 -1.59 -11.81 25.28
C THR A 361 -0.67 -10.81 25.96
N GLU A 362 0.39 -10.34 25.30
CA GLU A 362 1.34 -9.40 25.88
C GLU A 362 0.74 -8.00 26.10
N SER A 363 -0.02 -7.47 25.14
CA SER A 363 -0.55 -6.09 25.19
C SER A 363 -1.90 -5.99 25.89
N CYS A 364 -2.83 -6.89 25.58
CA CYS A 364 -4.20 -6.85 26.07
C CYS A 364 -4.58 -8.05 26.97
N GLY A 365 -3.73 -9.08 27.09
CA GLY A 365 -4.02 -10.29 27.87
C GLY A 365 -5.11 -11.14 27.25
N VAL A 366 -5.19 -11.19 25.91
CA VAL A 366 -6.23 -11.94 25.21
C VAL A 366 -5.69 -12.62 23.95
N LYS A 367 -6.27 -13.79 23.66
CA LYS A 367 -6.16 -14.52 22.41
C LYS A 367 -7.54 -14.62 21.78
N ILE A 368 -7.66 -14.33 20.49
CA ILE A 368 -8.93 -14.28 19.77
C ILE A 368 -8.90 -15.26 18.61
N GLU A 369 -9.82 -16.24 18.62
CA GLU A 369 -10.09 -17.12 17.49
C GLU A 369 -11.27 -16.56 16.69
N VAL A 370 -11.15 -16.52 15.36
CA VAL A 370 -12.17 -16.04 14.43
C VAL A 370 -12.61 -17.18 13.53
N GLU A 371 -13.88 -17.53 13.61
CA GLU A 371 -14.52 -18.48 12.72
C GLU A 371 -15.52 -17.77 11.80
N THR A 372 -15.33 -17.89 10.49
CA THR A 372 -16.21 -17.28 9.50
C THR A 372 -16.12 -17.99 8.15
N LYS A 373 -17.17 -17.88 7.36
CA LYS A 373 -17.20 -18.20 5.92
C LYS A 373 -17.37 -16.93 5.06
N TYR A 374 -17.13 -15.77 5.66
CA TYR A 374 -17.21 -14.50 4.95
C TYR A 374 -16.26 -14.49 3.73
N PRO A 375 -16.67 -13.95 2.57
CA PRO A 375 -17.90 -13.18 2.30
C PRO A 375 -19.12 -14.02 1.87
N TYR A 376 -19.05 -15.33 1.88
CA TYR A 376 -20.16 -16.23 1.44
C TYR A 376 -21.26 -16.38 2.48
N ASP A 377 -20.95 -16.14 3.76
CA ASP A 377 -21.87 -16.15 4.89
C ASP A 377 -21.55 -14.92 5.77
N GLY A 378 -22.57 -14.17 6.14
CA GLY A 378 -22.42 -12.98 6.97
C GLY A 378 -22.12 -13.26 8.45
N LYS A 379 -22.09 -14.53 8.88
CA LYS A 379 -21.79 -14.87 10.27
C LYS A 379 -20.30 -14.83 10.54
N VAL A 380 -19.93 -14.05 11.57
CA VAL A 380 -18.56 -14.00 12.11
C VAL A 380 -18.62 -14.31 13.60
N SER A 381 -17.86 -15.29 14.05
CA SER A 381 -17.78 -15.70 15.46
C SER A 381 -16.39 -15.41 16.01
N TYR A 382 -16.33 -14.73 17.13
CA TYR A 382 -15.10 -14.43 17.87
C TYR A 382 -15.12 -15.18 19.19
N ARG A 383 -14.13 -16.04 19.43
CA ARG A 383 -13.90 -16.69 20.72
C ARG A 383 -12.71 -16.06 21.38
N MET A 384 -12.91 -15.49 22.57
CA MET A 384 -11.89 -14.76 23.32
C MET A 384 -11.42 -15.59 24.51
N HIS A 385 -10.13 -15.84 24.57
CA HIS A 385 -9.45 -16.48 25.71
C HIS A 385 -8.70 -15.40 26.47
N THR A 386 -9.15 -15.12 27.70
CA THR A 386 -8.56 -14.06 28.55
C THR A 386 -8.40 -14.57 29.99
N GLU A 387 -7.33 -14.13 30.65
CA GLU A 387 -7.00 -14.48 32.04
C GLU A 387 -7.37 -13.29 32.98
N GLY A 388 -8.56 -12.74 32.82
CA GLY A 388 -9.02 -11.64 33.67
C GLY A 388 -8.58 -10.22 33.25
N SER A 389 -8.09 -10.08 32.06
CA SER A 389 -7.67 -8.78 31.52
C SER A 389 -8.86 -7.95 31.05
N ARG A 390 -8.78 -6.63 31.28
CA ARG A 390 -9.77 -5.67 30.75
C ARG A 390 -9.27 -5.08 29.44
N PHE A 391 -10.06 -5.17 28.40
CA PHE A 391 -9.81 -4.54 27.08
C PHE A 391 -11.14 -4.19 26.41
N THR A 392 -11.06 -3.38 25.37
CA THR A 392 -12.20 -3.09 24.51
C THR A 392 -12.02 -3.85 23.20
N PHE A 393 -13.09 -4.49 22.73
CA PHE A 393 -13.13 -5.11 21.42
C PHE A 393 -14.07 -4.33 20.51
N ALA A 394 -13.55 -3.75 19.43
CA ALA A 394 -14.29 -2.94 18.50
C ALA A 394 -14.47 -3.69 17.17
N VAL A 395 -15.71 -3.88 16.75
CA VAL A 395 -16.04 -4.57 15.50
C VAL A 395 -16.57 -3.56 14.50
N ARG A 396 -16.00 -3.57 13.30
CA ARG A 396 -16.52 -2.76 12.19
C ARG A 396 -17.95 -3.18 11.84
N LEU A 397 -18.81 -2.21 11.61
CA LEU A 397 -20.13 -2.43 11.02
C LEU A 397 -20.12 -1.88 9.60
N PRO A 398 -20.06 -2.75 8.56
CA PRO A 398 -19.96 -2.32 7.17
C PRO A 398 -21.12 -1.43 6.75
N GLU A 399 -20.86 -0.41 5.94
CA GLU A 399 -21.92 0.50 5.51
C GLU A 399 -23.01 -0.19 4.68
N TRP A 400 -22.63 -1.19 3.91
CA TRP A 400 -23.57 -1.98 3.09
C TRP A 400 -24.47 -2.92 3.91
N CYS A 401 -24.10 -3.27 5.15
CA CYS A 401 -24.91 -4.12 6.02
C CYS A 401 -26.12 -3.34 6.55
N ARG A 402 -27.29 -3.96 6.52
CA ARG A 402 -28.56 -3.29 6.88
C ARG A 402 -29.28 -3.94 8.06
N ASN A 403 -28.86 -5.14 8.45
CA ASN A 403 -29.54 -5.93 9.47
C ASN A 403 -28.50 -6.64 10.36
N GLU A 404 -27.47 -5.90 10.74
CA GLU A 404 -26.46 -6.42 11.66
C GLU A 404 -27.01 -6.59 13.08
N SER A 405 -26.60 -7.67 13.73
CA SER A 405 -26.80 -7.89 15.14
C SER A 405 -25.54 -8.48 15.77
N ILE A 406 -25.26 -8.12 17.01
CA ILE A 406 -24.14 -8.65 17.77
C ILE A 406 -24.68 -9.37 19.01
N LEU A 407 -24.25 -10.62 19.18
CA LEU A 407 -24.55 -11.39 20.36
C LEU A 407 -23.26 -11.53 21.20
N PHE A 408 -23.35 -11.24 22.48
CA PHE A 408 -22.29 -11.47 23.45
C PHE A 408 -22.75 -12.58 24.43
N ASN A 409 -22.03 -13.69 24.45
CA ASN A 409 -22.39 -14.88 25.21
C ASN A 409 -23.88 -15.31 25.00
N GLY A 410 -24.33 -15.29 23.75
CA GLY A 410 -25.69 -15.68 23.35
C GLY A 410 -26.78 -14.64 23.62
N LYS A 411 -26.44 -13.48 24.19
CA LYS A 411 -27.38 -12.38 24.41
C LYS A 411 -27.14 -11.29 23.39
N GLU A 412 -28.21 -10.80 22.76
CA GLU A 412 -28.11 -9.67 21.85
C GLU A 412 -27.74 -8.40 22.60
N VAL A 413 -26.64 -7.75 22.16
CA VAL A 413 -26.12 -6.51 22.76
C VAL A 413 -26.20 -5.33 21.81
N TYR A 414 -26.36 -5.60 20.51
CA TYR A 414 -26.51 -4.58 19.46
C TYR A 414 -27.36 -5.15 18.32
N THR A 415 -28.28 -4.35 17.81
CA THR A 415 -28.96 -4.57 16.53
C THR A 415 -29.27 -3.24 15.89
N THR A 416 -29.17 -3.17 14.56
CA THR A 416 -29.51 -1.94 13.83
C THR A 416 -30.99 -1.63 13.99
N GLN A 417 -31.29 -0.40 14.41
CA GLN A 417 -32.66 0.10 14.43
C GLN A 417 -33.03 0.64 13.04
N LYS A 418 -34.25 0.33 12.57
CA LYS A 418 -34.77 0.85 11.31
C LYS A 418 -34.70 2.40 11.29
N GLY A 419 -34.02 2.96 10.29
CA GLY A 419 -33.92 4.41 10.07
C GLY A 419 -32.80 5.13 10.82
N VAL A 420 -31.97 4.40 11.57
CA VAL A 420 -30.77 4.95 12.19
C VAL A 420 -29.54 4.51 11.38
N SER A 421 -28.66 5.47 11.02
CA SER A 421 -27.37 5.10 10.41
C SER A 421 -26.54 4.30 11.40
N PRO A 422 -25.96 3.15 10.99
CA PRO A 422 -25.10 2.37 11.87
C PRO A 422 -23.86 3.18 12.25
N VAL A 423 -23.37 2.98 13.47
CA VAL A 423 -22.08 3.51 13.92
C VAL A 423 -20.94 2.83 13.17
N SER A 424 -19.80 3.50 13.02
CA SER A 424 -18.64 2.95 12.30
C SER A 424 -18.10 1.68 12.96
N TYR A 425 -18.03 1.68 14.29
CA TYR A 425 -17.59 0.53 15.10
C TYR A 425 -18.45 0.38 16.34
N THR A 426 -18.74 -0.87 16.73
CA THR A 426 -19.37 -1.20 18.01
C THR A 426 -18.31 -1.68 18.99
N HIS A 427 -18.28 -1.09 20.18
CA HIS A 427 -17.33 -1.38 21.24
C HIS A 427 -17.93 -2.31 22.28
N LEU A 428 -17.30 -3.46 22.48
CA LEU A 428 -17.65 -4.43 23.51
C LEU A 428 -16.57 -4.36 24.62
N ARG A 429 -17.00 -4.12 25.87
CA ARG A 429 -16.08 -4.16 27.00
C ARG A 429 -16.12 -5.55 27.62
N ALA A 430 -14.99 -6.23 27.65
CA ALA A 430 -14.85 -7.46 28.39
C ALA A 430 -14.68 -7.12 29.88
N HIS A 431 -15.67 -7.53 30.69
CA HIS A 431 -15.57 -7.57 32.13
C HIS A 431 -15.46 -9.02 32.55
N GLU A 432 -14.65 -9.29 33.57
CA GLU A 432 -14.62 -10.63 34.20
C GLU A 432 -16.01 -11.04 34.66
N THR A 433 -16.42 -12.22 34.27
CA THR A 433 -17.36 -13.06 35.02
C THR A 433 -16.84 -14.47 35.09
#